data_1dd1149afcbde651f9d64ceeae4f740d
#
_entry.id   1dd1149afcbde651f9d64ceeae4f740d
#
_cell.length_a   1.000
_cell.length_b   1.000
_cell.length_c   1.000
_cell.angle_alpha   90.00
_cell.angle_beta   90.00
_cell.angle_gamma   90.00
#
_symmetry.space_group_name_H-M   'P 1'
#
loop_
_entity.id
_entity.type
_entity.pdbx_description
1 polymer ?
#
loop_
_entity_poly.entity_id
_entity_poly.type
_entity_poly.pdbx_seq_one_letter_code
_entity_poly.pdbx_strand_id
1 'polypeptide(L)'
;RALGRLGVRPPALLNWIYCVGWDAVNNVPAATALLTLLLAMGLHTPFWLALAVLAGVQMVASIYGHHMVQALQKYLGGLLLVVFTLIGIVFALRGQAPLATHHAVSLGTFMLAVGILVSFNLSWASYSSDYTRYLPARSSPTKVVVLALAGLLCSAIPFQILGLICAGSVADPSPTAVIASLRQAMGPLGGVALAAIALSSITGNSFNDNTASYSLISAGLHIPRVAAAVLTALLGYALAVAGAGRYTTLYTDYLLVTLYWIAPWIGIVLADWYLGDRTVHPVPPGWTRGATLFVVITVLTIGLFSTSSLYTGPVAAWMGGADIGYYVGFFAAFAGYALSRPKRASS
;
A
#
# COMPACT_ATOMS: atom_id res chain seq x y z
N ARG A 1 2.27 7.14 -21.96
CA ARG A 1 1.77 7.15 -23.32
C ARG A 1 0.24 7.10 -23.33
N ALA A 2 -0.38 6.08 -22.72
CA ALA A 2 -1.82 5.87 -22.73
C ALA A 2 -2.63 7.09 -22.25
N LEU A 3 -2.15 7.78 -21.22
CA LEU A 3 -2.86 8.89 -20.59
C LEU A 3 -2.46 10.27 -21.14
N GLY A 4 -1.30 10.39 -21.79
CA GLY A 4 -0.75 11.69 -22.21
C GLY A 4 -0.18 12.51 -21.06
N ARG A 5 0.51 13.62 -21.40
CA ARG A 5 1.21 14.44 -20.40
C ARG A 5 0.26 15.13 -19.39
N LEU A 6 -0.92 15.54 -19.82
CA LEU A 6 -1.91 16.14 -18.92
C LEU A 6 -2.71 15.08 -18.18
N GLY A 7 -3.04 13.96 -18.85
CA GLY A 7 -3.84 12.89 -18.27
C GLY A 7 -3.12 12.03 -17.24
N VAL A 8 -1.79 12.12 -17.12
CA VAL A 8 -1.05 11.46 -16.04
C VAL A 8 -1.17 12.19 -14.69
N ARG A 9 -1.58 13.46 -14.70
CA ARG A 9 -1.66 14.27 -13.47
C ARG A 9 -2.66 13.73 -12.43
N PRO A 10 -3.91 13.36 -12.79
CA PRO A 10 -4.85 12.78 -11.82
C PRO A 10 -4.33 11.51 -11.15
N PRO A 11 -3.88 10.45 -11.84
CA PRO A 11 -3.36 9.27 -11.15
C PRO A 11 -2.07 9.57 -10.38
N ALA A 12 -1.23 10.51 -10.82
CA ALA A 12 -0.05 10.92 -10.07
C ALA A 12 -0.41 11.63 -8.76
N LEU A 13 -1.43 12.50 -8.77
CA LEU A 13 -1.94 13.14 -7.54
C LEU A 13 -2.58 12.13 -6.60
N LEU A 14 -3.38 11.20 -7.14
CA LEU A 14 -3.96 10.10 -6.35
C LEU A 14 -2.87 9.22 -5.72
N ASN A 15 -1.80 8.94 -6.47
CA ASN A 15 -0.67 8.17 -5.93
C ASN A 15 0.08 8.93 -4.82
N TRP A 16 0.21 10.24 -4.93
CA TRP A 16 0.77 11.04 -3.84
C TRP A 16 -0.08 11.00 -2.57
N ILE A 17 -1.40 11.24 -2.69
CA ILE A 17 -2.35 11.14 -1.56
C ILE A 17 -2.28 9.74 -0.95
N TYR A 18 -2.17 8.73 -1.79
CA TYR A 18 -1.99 7.35 -1.40
C TYR A 18 -0.70 7.13 -0.59
N CYS A 19 0.43 7.68 -0.99
CA CYS A 19 1.68 7.57 -0.23
C CYS A 19 1.56 8.25 1.15
N VAL A 20 0.92 9.42 1.23
CA VAL A 20 0.61 10.09 2.52
C VAL A 20 -0.22 9.19 3.44
N GLY A 21 -1.21 8.50 2.87
CA GLY A 21 -2.03 7.53 3.62
C GLY A 21 -1.19 6.37 4.17
N TRP A 22 -0.30 5.78 3.36
CA TRP A 22 0.58 4.72 3.81
C TRP A 22 1.54 5.15 4.92
N ASP A 23 2.04 6.37 4.88
CA ASP A 23 2.87 6.89 5.97
C ASP A 23 2.11 6.90 7.29
N ALA A 24 0.85 7.33 7.28
CA ALA A 24 0.01 7.32 8.46
C ALA A 24 -0.29 5.89 8.93
N VAL A 25 -0.69 5.02 8.01
CA VAL A 25 -1.05 3.62 8.27
C VAL A 25 0.10 2.83 8.88
N ASN A 26 1.31 2.98 8.36
CA ASN A 26 2.49 2.27 8.86
C ASN A 26 2.98 2.84 10.20
N ASN A 27 2.87 4.14 10.39
CA ASN A 27 3.41 4.82 11.56
C ASN A 27 2.58 4.63 12.83
N VAL A 28 1.25 4.44 12.74
CA VAL A 28 0.42 4.25 13.94
C VAL A 28 0.78 2.97 14.71
N PRO A 29 0.81 1.77 14.11
CA PRO A 29 1.24 0.55 14.82
C PRO A 29 2.71 0.61 15.22
N ALA A 30 3.58 1.22 14.42
CA ALA A 30 5.00 1.38 14.75
C ALA A 30 5.20 2.28 15.99
N ALA A 31 4.49 3.41 16.08
CA ALA A 31 4.52 4.27 17.24
C ALA A 31 3.95 3.58 18.49
N THR A 32 2.87 2.78 18.32
CA THR A 32 2.31 1.99 19.42
C THR A 32 3.30 0.95 19.93
N ALA A 33 4.04 0.28 19.04
CA ALA A 33 5.09 -0.66 19.42
C ALA A 33 6.26 0.03 20.13
N LEU A 34 6.69 1.17 19.61
CA LEU A 34 7.75 1.99 20.23
C LEU A 34 7.34 2.46 21.63
N LEU A 35 6.12 2.96 21.79
CA LEU A 35 5.59 3.35 23.12
C LEU A 35 5.56 2.19 24.09
N THR A 36 5.11 1.02 23.65
CA THR A 36 5.07 -0.18 24.49
C THR A 36 6.47 -0.60 24.94
N LEU A 37 7.47 -0.44 24.05
CA LEU A 37 8.86 -0.69 24.36
C LEU A 37 9.42 0.33 25.36
N LEU A 38 9.21 1.63 25.13
CA LEU A 38 9.64 2.71 26.01
C LEU A 38 9.03 2.59 27.39
N LEU A 39 7.74 2.27 27.49
CA LEU A 39 7.05 2.05 28.76
C LEU A 39 7.65 0.85 29.53
N ALA A 40 8.06 -0.21 28.83
CA ALA A 40 8.75 -1.35 29.47
C ALA A 40 10.12 -0.96 30.04
N MET A 41 10.72 0.12 29.56
CA MET A 41 11.97 0.70 30.05
C MET A 41 11.74 1.79 31.13
N GLY A 42 10.49 2.03 31.55
CA GLY A 42 10.12 3.07 32.50
C GLY A 42 10.01 4.48 31.93
N LEU A 43 10.03 4.61 30.57
CA LEU A 43 9.94 5.90 29.89
C LEU A 43 8.50 6.19 29.46
N HIS A 44 7.88 7.20 30.05
CA HIS A 44 6.54 7.65 29.69
C HIS A 44 6.63 8.72 28.60
N THR A 45 6.35 8.30 27.37
CA THR A 45 6.43 9.14 26.17
C THR A 45 5.03 9.34 25.59
N PRO A 46 4.61 10.55 25.21
CA PRO A 46 3.34 10.73 24.53
C PRO A 46 3.38 10.19 23.10
N PHE A 47 2.23 9.73 22.58
CA PHE A 47 2.11 9.11 21.25
C PHE A 47 2.68 9.99 20.14
N TRP A 48 2.33 11.28 20.13
CA TRP A 48 2.79 12.21 19.09
C TRP A 48 4.32 12.35 19.04
N LEU A 49 5.02 12.21 20.18
CA LEU A 49 6.48 12.31 20.22
C LEU A 49 7.15 11.04 19.70
N ALA A 50 6.66 9.86 20.09
CA ALA A 50 7.13 8.58 19.53
C ALA A 50 6.94 8.54 18.01
N LEU A 51 5.78 8.98 17.54
CA LEU A 51 5.47 9.12 16.13
C LEU A 51 6.40 10.13 15.43
N ALA A 52 6.67 11.28 16.03
CA ALA A 52 7.57 12.30 15.48
C ALA A 52 9.00 11.77 15.29
N VAL A 53 9.48 10.94 16.22
CA VAL A 53 10.81 10.30 16.11
C VAL A 53 10.85 9.39 14.89
N LEU A 54 9.84 8.52 14.70
CA LEU A 54 9.78 7.60 13.55
C LEU A 54 9.65 8.38 12.24
N ALA A 55 8.74 9.35 12.17
CA ALA A 55 8.54 10.20 11.01
C ALA A 55 9.80 11.01 10.66
N GLY A 56 10.52 11.51 11.66
CA GLY A 56 11.78 12.22 11.47
C GLY A 56 12.87 11.34 10.89
N VAL A 57 13.03 10.12 11.38
CA VAL A 57 14.05 9.18 10.88
C VAL A 57 13.74 8.75 9.44
N GLN A 58 12.47 8.40 9.13
CA GLN A 58 12.08 8.05 7.77
C GLN A 58 12.28 9.21 6.79
N MET A 59 11.92 10.43 7.20
CA MET A 59 12.09 11.65 6.40
C MET A 59 13.57 11.87 6.05
N VAL A 60 14.48 11.73 7.02
CA VAL A 60 15.92 11.83 6.78
C VAL A 60 16.37 10.82 5.72
N ALA A 61 15.95 9.55 5.85
CA ALA A 61 16.26 8.52 4.85
C ALA A 61 15.76 8.90 3.44
N SER A 62 14.55 9.45 3.35
CA SER A 62 13.93 9.87 2.10
C SER A 62 14.63 11.07 1.46
N ILE A 63 15.15 12.00 2.27
CA ILE A 63 15.93 13.17 1.78
C ILE A 63 17.20 12.70 1.05
N TYR A 64 17.91 11.70 1.57
CA TYR A 64 19.08 11.11 0.90
C TYR A 64 18.73 10.34 -0.38
N GLY A 65 17.45 9.99 -0.56
CA GLY A 65 16.88 9.47 -1.79
C GLY A 65 17.19 8.01 -2.10
N HIS A 66 17.12 7.66 -3.38
CA HIS A 66 17.10 6.26 -3.85
C HIS A 66 18.20 5.37 -3.26
N HIS A 67 19.45 5.82 -3.20
CA HIS A 67 20.56 5.01 -2.67
C HIS A 67 20.39 4.66 -1.19
N MET A 68 19.96 5.61 -0.37
CA MET A 68 19.69 5.37 1.05
C MET A 68 18.50 4.43 1.23
N VAL A 69 17.41 4.66 0.49
CA VAL A 69 16.23 3.80 0.52
C VAL A 69 16.61 2.36 0.13
N GLN A 70 17.41 2.16 -0.91
CA GLN A 70 17.89 0.83 -1.31
C GLN A 70 18.80 0.19 -0.25
N ALA A 71 19.68 0.96 0.37
CA ALA A 71 20.52 0.45 1.47
C ALA A 71 19.67 0.01 2.67
N LEU A 72 18.69 0.81 3.08
CA LEU A 72 17.74 0.45 4.14
C LEU A 72 16.98 -0.84 3.79
N GLN A 73 16.48 -0.97 2.57
CA GLN A 73 15.77 -2.18 2.15
C GLN A 73 16.68 -3.40 2.17
N LYS A 74 17.89 -3.27 1.68
CA LYS A 74 18.83 -4.39 1.62
C LYS A 74 19.23 -4.89 3.02
N TYR A 75 19.59 -3.99 3.91
CA TYR A 75 20.16 -4.37 5.21
C TYR A 75 19.10 -4.47 6.30
N LEU A 76 18.32 -3.41 6.51
CA LEU A 76 17.27 -3.42 7.54
C LEU A 76 16.08 -4.28 7.12
N GLY A 77 15.63 -4.21 5.86
CA GLY A 77 14.58 -5.07 5.34
C GLY A 77 14.95 -6.56 5.42
N GLY A 78 16.20 -6.92 5.07
CA GLY A 78 16.70 -8.28 5.24
C GLY A 78 16.74 -8.75 6.69
N LEU A 79 17.20 -7.89 7.61
CA LEU A 79 17.15 -8.16 9.05
C LEU A 79 15.73 -8.35 9.54
N LEU A 80 14.80 -7.46 9.17
CA LEU A 80 13.39 -7.54 9.54
C LEU A 80 12.72 -8.81 9.02
N LEU A 81 13.06 -9.24 7.79
CA LEU A 81 12.54 -10.50 7.25
C LEU A 81 12.92 -11.68 8.15
N VAL A 82 14.17 -11.76 8.59
CA VAL A 82 14.63 -12.81 9.51
C VAL A 82 13.90 -12.70 10.86
N VAL A 83 13.84 -11.50 11.44
CA VAL A 83 13.20 -11.29 12.74
C VAL A 83 11.70 -11.63 12.69
N PHE A 84 10.98 -11.15 11.68
CA PHE A 84 9.54 -11.46 11.55
C PHE A 84 9.29 -12.96 11.24
N THR A 85 10.19 -13.61 10.51
CA THR A 85 10.09 -15.07 10.30
C THR A 85 10.26 -15.81 11.64
N LEU A 86 11.23 -15.43 12.46
CA LEU A 86 11.42 -16.00 13.80
C LEU A 86 10.21 -15.73 14.70
N ILE A 87 9.66 -14.52 14.68
CA ILE A 87 8.42 -14.16 15.38
C ILE A 87 7.29 -15.11 14.95
N GLY A 88 7.10 -15.30 13.65
CA GLY A 88 6.08 -16.19 13.11
C GLY A 88 6.23 -17.64 13.58
N ILE A 89 7.46 -18.16 13.56
CA ILE A 89 7.76 -19.52 14.03
C ILE A 89 7.47 -19.65 15.53
N VAL A 90 7.96 -18.72 16.35
CA VAL A 90 7.73 -18.76 17.82
C VAL A 90 6.23 -18.66 18.13
N PHE A 91 5.50 -17.79 17.44
CA PHE A 91 4.07 -17.63 17.62
C PHE A 91 3.31 -18.91 17.24
N ALA A 92 3.66 -19.55 16.12
CA ALA A 92 3.05 -20.80 15.70
C ALA A 92 3.33 -21.95 16.67
N LEU A 93 4.55 -22.02 17.20
CA LEU A 93 4.93 -23.09 18.16
C LEU A 93 4.30 -22.93 19.55
N ARG A 94 3.95 -21.72 19.95
CA ARG A 94 3.34 -21.44 21.26
C ARG A 94 1.82 -21.64 21.30
N GLY A 95 1.21 -22.01 20.18
CA GLY A 95 -0.17 -22.51 20.11
C GLY A 95 -1.21 -21.52 20.63
N GLN A 96 -1.09 -20.24 20.30
CA GLN A 96 -2.16 -19.26 20.54
C GLN A 96 -3.37 -19.68 19.69
N ALA A 97 -4.32 -20.37 20.32
CA ALA A 97 -5.55 -20.79 19.64
C ALA A 97 -6.36 -19.53 19.25
N PRO A 98 -6.81 -19.42 18.00
CA PRO A 98 -7.75 -18.38 17.62
C PRO A 98 -8.98 -18.45 18.51
N LEU A 99 -9.51 -17.28 18.90
CA LEU A 99 -10.83 -17.25 19.52
C LEU A 99 -11.81 -17.87 18.53
N ALA A 100 -12.40 -19.01 18.90
CA ALA A 100 -13.31 -19.74 18.03
C ALA A 100 -14.60 -18.93 17.84
N THR A 101 -14.64 -18.10 16.82
CA THR A 101 -15.85 -17.42 16.35
C THR A 101 -16.35 -18.13 15.09
N HIS A 102 -17.28 -19.05 15.27
CA HIS A 102 -17.96 -19.70 14.15
C HIS A 102 -19.03 -18.75 13.58
N HIS A 103 -18.64 -17.75 12.83
CA HIS A 103 -19.57 -16.97 12.03
C HIS A 103 -19.63 -17.56 10.63
N ALA A 104 -20.85 -17.79 10.14
CA ALA A 104 -21.04 -18.14 8.72
C ALA A 104 -20.48 -17.03 7.85
N VAL A 105 -19.50 -17.34 6.99
CA VAL A 105 -18.89 -16.37 6.07
C VAL A 105 -19.84 -16.15 4.93
N SER A 106 -20.41 -14.93 4.82
CA SER A 106 -21.19 -14.53 3.65
C SER A 106 -20.27 -14.30 2.44
N LEU A 107 -20.83 -14.42 1.23
CA LEU A 107 -20.09 -14.07 0.00
C LEU A 107 -19.58 -12.63 0.04
N GLY A 108 -20.37 -11.70 0.58
CA GLY A 108 -19.96 -10.30 0.74
C GLY A 108 -18.73 -10.15 1.64
N THR A 109 -18.74 -10.77 2.82
CA THR A 109 -17.60 -10.77 3.74
C THR A 109 -16.35 -11.41 3.11
N PHE A 110 -16.52 -12.52 2.38
CA PHE A 110 -15.40 -13.16 1.68
C PHE A 110 -14.81 -12.25 0.60
N MET A 111 -15.65 -11.63 -0.25
CA MET A 111 -15.20 -10.70 -1.29
C MET A 111 -14.53 -9.46 -0.72
N LEU A 112 -15.03 -8.94 0.40
CA LEU A 112 -14.40 -7.83 1.11
C LEU A 112 -13.00 -8.22 1.63
N ALA A 113 -12.85 -9.38 2.25
CA ALA A 113 -11.56 -9.88 2.72
C ALA A 113 -10.57 -10.07 1.57
N VAL A 114 -11.02 -10.65 0.45
CA VAL A 114 -10.19 -10.76 -0.77
C VAL A 114 -9.79 -9.38 -1.28
N GLY A 115 -10.70 -8.41 -1.30
CA GLY A 115 -10.39 -7.03 -1.69
C GLY A 115 -9.30 -6.41 -0.83
N ILE A 116 -9.37 -6.55 0.49
CA ILE A 116 -8.35 -6.06 1.42
C ILE A 116 -6.98 -6.67 1.14
N LEU A 117 -6.91 -7.99 0.95
CA LEU A 117 -5.66 -8.70 0.67
C LEU A 117 -5.08 -8.31 -0.71
N VAL A 118 -5.93 -8.19 -1.72
CA VAL A 118 -5.54 -7.76 -3.08
C VAL A 118 -5.05 -6.31 -3.05
N SER A 119 -5.70 -5.44 -2.28
CA SER A 119 -5.33 -4.03 -2.18
C SER A 119 -3.87 -3.85 -1.77
N PHE A 120 -3.45 -4.52 -0.72
CA PHE A 120 -2.07 -4.46 -0.25
C PHE A 120 -1.07 -4.84 -1.35
N ASN A 121 -1.34 -5.93 -2.07
CA ASN A 121 -0.42 -6.42 -3.10
C ASN A 121 -0.47 -5.58 -4.38
N LEU A 122 -1.67 -5.18 -4.84
CA LEU A 122 -1.85 -4.42 -6.06
C LEU A 122 -1.31 -2.99 -5.94
N SER A 123 -1.29 -2.46 -4.74
CA SER A 123 -0.77 -1.14 -4.43
C SER A 123 0.70 -0.94 -4.87
N TRP A 124 1.51 -1.99 -4.84
CA TRP A 124 2.91 -1.95 -5.28
C TRP A 124 3.09 -1.69 -6.78
N ALA A 125 2.03 -1.85 -7.58
CA ALA A 125 2.09 -1.58 -9.00
C ALA A 125 2.47 -0.12 -9.32
N SER A 126 2.02 0.84 -8.52
CA SER A 126 2.34 2.27 -8.70
C SER A 126 3.79 2.60 -8.39
N TYR A 127 4.47 1.77 -7.60
CA TYR A 127 5.90 1.94 -7.25
C TYR A 127 6.86 1.27 -8.25
N SER A 128 6.36 0.36 -9.08
CA SER A 128 7.19 -0.53 -9.89
C SER A 128 8.18 0.21 -10.79
N SER A 129 7.78 1.33 -11.38
CA SER A 129 8.64 2.15 -12.26
C SER A 129 9.78 2.84 -11.50
N ASP A 130 9.59 3.16 -10.23
CA ASP A 130 10.57 3.89 -9.43
C ASP A 130 11.80 3.05 -9.09
N TYR A 131 11.66 1.73 -9.19
CA TYR A 131 12.74 0.77 -8.98
C TYR A 131 13.24 0.16 -10.26
N THR A 132 12.33 -0.22 -11.17
CA THR A 132 12.73 -0.86 -12.43
C THR A 132 13.51 0.08 -13.35
N ARG A 133 13.32 1.39 -13.25
CA ARG A 133 14.10 2.38 -14.03
C ARG A 133 15.60 2.34 -13.80
N TYR A 134 16.06 1.82 -12.67
CA TYR A 134 17.47 1.70 -12.33
C TYR A 134 18.10 0.36 -12.72
N LEU A 135 17.30 -0.57 -13.25
CA LEU A 135 17.81 -1.84 -13.73
C LEU A 135 18.60 -1.66 -15.03
N PRO A 136 19.67 -2.44 -15.24
CA PRO A 136 20.40 -2.44 -16.52
C PRO A 136 19.45 -2.71 -17.70
N ALA A 137 19.69 -2.04 -18.82
CA ALA A 137 18.85 -2.18 -20.03
C ALA A 137 18.76 -3.63 -20.56
N ARG A 138 19.76 -4.47 -20.24
CA ARG A 138 19.83 -5.90 -20.63
C ARG A 138 19.11 -6.82 -19.63
N SER A 139 18.47 -6.30 -18.59
CA SER A 139 17.75 -7.13 -17.61
C SER A 139 16.61 -7.89 -18.27
N SER A 140 16.54 -9.19 -18.01
CA SER A 140 15.46 -10.03 -18.53
C SER A 140 14.13 -9.66 -17.87
N PRO A 141 13.09 -9.25 -18.61
CA PRO A 141 11.77 -8.93 -18.05
C PRO A 141 11.19 -10.12 -17.26
N THR A 142 11.35 -11.33 -17.77
CA THR A 142 10.86 -12.55 -17.09
C THR A 142 11.54 -12.74 -15.73
N LYS A 143 12.86 -12.56 -15.64
CA LYS A 143 13.56 -12.65 -14.35
C LYS A 143 13.09 -11.59 -13.37
N VAL A 144 12.86 -10.36 -13.82
CA VAL A 144 12.33 -9.27 -12.98
C VAL A 144 10.96 -9.63 -12.43
N VAL A 145 10.05 -10.11 -13.29
CA VAL A 145 8.69 -10.52 -12.88
C VAL A 145 8.74 -11.70 -11.92
N VAL A 146 9.50 -12.75 -12.21
CA VAL A 146 9.60 -13.94 -11.35
C VAL A 146 10.18 -13.60 -9.99
N LEU A 147 11.25 -12.80 -9.93
CA LEU A 147 11.85 -12.40 -8.66
C LEU A 147 10.94 -11.46 -7.85
N ALA A 148 10.24 -10.54 -8.51
CA ALA A 148 9.26 -9.66 -7.85
C ALA A 148 8.10 -10.47 -7.28
N LEU A 149 7.53 -11.42 -8.06
CA LEU A 149 6.46 -12.30 -7.59
C LEU A 149 6.93 -13.20 -6.45
N ALA A 150 8.11 -13.81 -6.56
CA ALA A 150 8.67 -14.63 -5.50
C ALA A 150 8.85 -13.83 -4.20
N GLY A 151 9.44 -12.64 -4.28
CA GLY A 151 9.59 -11.75 -3.13
C GLY A 151 8.24 -11.37 -2.51
N LEU A 152 7.27 -11.00 -3.33
CA LEU A 152 5.93 -10.63 -2.88
C LEU A 152 5.23 -11.81 -2.19
N LEU A 153 5.20 -12.98 -2.81
CA LEU A 153 4.52 -14.16 -2.26
C LEU A 153 5.21 -14.69 -1.00
N CYS A 154 6.55 -14.75 -1.00
CA CYS A 154 7.32 -15.22 0.17
C CYS A 154 7.23 -14.27 1.37
N SER A 155 6.93 -13.00 1.17
CA SER A 155 6.69 -12.05 2.27
C SER A 155 5.20 -11.90 2.60
N ALA A 156 4.35 -11.64 1.61
CA ALA A 156 2.95 -11.31 1.86
C ALA A 156 2.18 -12.48 2.50
N ILE A 157 2.31 -13.69 1.97
CA ILE A 157 1.51 -14.83 2.43
C ILE A 157 1.82 -15.18 3.91
N PRO A 158 3.08 -15.44 4.32
CA PRO A 158 3.36 -15.79 5.71
C PRO A 158 2.98 -14.70 6.71
N PHE A 159 3.23 -13.43 6.36
CA PHE A 159 2.95 -12.35 7.30
C PHE A 159 1.47 -11.96 7.36
N GLN A 160 0.71 -12.13 6.29
CA GLN A 160 -0.74 -12.00 6.32
C GLN A 160 -1.39 -13.12 7.16
N ILE A 161 -0.91 -14.36 7.03
CA ILE A 161 -1.35 -15.48 7.87
C ILE A 161 -1.01 -15.20 9.34
N LEU A 162 0.21 -14.75 9.64
CA LEU A 162 0.59 -14.36 11.00
C LEU A 162 -0.32 -13.26 11.56
N GLY A 163 -0.59 -12.24 10.76
CA GLY A 163 -1.51 -11.16 11.13
C GLY A 163 -2.92 -11.64 11.43
N LEU A 164 -3.45 -12.58 10.63
CA LEU A 164 -4.76 -13.21 10.87
C LEU A 164 -4.78 -14.01 12.17
N ILE A 165 -3.74 -14.78 12.44
CA ILE A 165 -3.62 -15.56 13.69
C ILE A 165 -3.54 -14.61 14.89
N CYS A 166 -2.71 -13.57 14.83
CA CYS A 166 -2.59 -12.57 15.89
C CYS A 166 -3.92 -11.84 16.13
N ALA A 167 -4.59 -11.39 15.08
CA ALA A 167 -5.88 -10.72 15.19
C ALA A 167 -6.97 -11.67 15.75
N GLY A 168 -6.97 -12.93 15.33
CA GLY A 168 -7.90 -13.95 15.84
C GLY A 168 -7.68 -14.32 17.31
N SER A 169 -6.54 -13.97 17.90
CA SER A 169 -6.23 -14.23 19.31
C SER A 169 -6.67 -13.13 20.28
N VAL A 170 -7.22 -12.02 19.77
CA VAL A 170 -7.70 -10.88 20.56
C VAL A 170 -9.16 -10.57 20.25
N ALA A 171 -9.88 -10.07 21.26
CA ALA A 171 -11.30 -9.71 21.11
C ALA A 171 -11.47 -8.39 20.32
N ASP A 172 -10.53 -7.46 20.46
CA ASP A 172 -10.49 -6.20 19.73
C ASP A 172 -9.20 -6.15 18.89
N PRO A 173 -9.28 -6.21 17.53
CA PRO A 173 -8.11 -6.20 16.67
C PRO A 173 -7.51 -4.79 16.47
N SER A 174 -7.56 -3.95 17.49
CA SER A 174 -6.85 -2.66 17.48
C SER A 174 -5.32 -2.86 17.50
N PRO A 175 -4.54 -1.90 16.98
CA PRO A 175 -3.07 -1.99 16.99
C PRO A 175 -2.51 -2.24 18.39
N THR A 176 -3.09 -1.60 19.41
CA THR A 176 -2.67 -1.75 20.80
C THR A 176 -2.87 -3.18 21.31
N ALA A 177 -4.05 -3.76 21.07
CA ALA A 177 -4.36 -5.12 21.54
C ALA A 177 -3.54 -6.18 20.79
N VAL A 178 -3.40 -6.05 19.47
CA VAL A 178 -2.59 -6.99 18.67
C VAL A 178 -1.11 -6.92 19.05
N ILE A 179 -0.54 -5.73 19.26
CA ILE A 179 0.84 -5.54 19.69
C ILE A 179 1.07 -6.09 21.10
N ALA A 180 0.12 -5.89 22.03
CA ALA A 180 0.19 -6.44 23.37
C ALA A 180 0.16 -7.96 23.36
N SER A 181 -0.75 -8.58 22.58
CA SER A 181 -0.84 -10.03 22.40
C SER A 181 0.44 -10.60 21.81
N LEU A 182 0.99 -9.96 20.78
CA LEU A 182 2.25 -10.38 20.17
C LEU A 182 3.41 -10.32 21.18
N ARG A 183 3.53 -9.21 21.93
CA ARG A 183 4.54 -9.08 22.99
C ARG A 183 4.43 -10.19 24.02
N GLN A 184 3.22 -10.49 24.48
CA GLN A 184 2.96 -11.54 25.47
C GLN A 184 3.36 -12.93 24.91
N ALA A 185 2.95 -13.25 23.70
CA ALA A 185 3.27 -14.51 23.05
C ALA A 185 4.78 -14.69 22.85
N MET A 186 5.53 -13.64 22.55
CA MET A 186 6.97 -13.67 22.35
C MET A 186 7.77 -13.80 23.67
N GLY A 187 7.16 -13.51 24.83
CA GLY A 187 7.83 -13.57 26.13
C GLY A 187 9.13 -12.76 26.17
N PRO A 188 10.31 -13.37 26.47
CA PRO A 188 11.58 -12.66 26.53
C PRO A 188 11.98 -11.95 25.22
N LEU A 189 11.51 -12.46 24.07
CA LEU A 189 11.75 -11.86 22.74
C LEU A 189 10.77 -10.75 22.40
N GLY A 190 9.81 -10.42 23.26
CA GLY A 190 8.81 -9.39 23.03
C GLY A 190 9.39 -8.01 22.73
N GLY A 191 10.48 -7.64 23.40
CA GLY A 191 11.21 -6.39 23.11
C GLY A 191 11.78 -6.33 21.69
N VAL A 192 12.35 -7.44 21.21
CA VAL A 192 12.87 -7.56 19.84
C VAL A 192 11.75 -7.43 18.82
N ALA A 193 10.59 -8.07 19.08
CA ALA A 193 9.43 -7.97 18.21
C ALA A 193 8.90 -6.54 18.12
N LEU A 194 8.78 -5.84 19.24
CA LEU A 194 8.35 -4.45 19.28
C LEU A 194 9.32 -3.52 18.54
N ALA A 195 10.64 -3.70 18.75
CA ALA A 195 11.66 -2.94 18.03
C ALA A 195 11.58 -3.20 16.51
N ALA A 196 11.38 -4.45 16.09
CA ALA A 196 11.21 -4.79 14.68
C ALA A 196 9.97 -4.10 14.05
N ILE A 197 8.83 -4.10 14.75
CA ILE A 197 7.63 -3.41 14.29
C ILE A 197 7.90 -1.90 14.18
N ALA A 198 8.50 -1.28 15.18
CA ALA A 198 8.83 0.14 15.15
C ALA A 198 9.77 0.49 13.98
N LEU A 199 10.80 -0.31 13.73
CA LEU A 199 11.76 -0.10 12.65
C LEU A 199 11.18 -0.38 11.26
N SER A 200 10.15 -1.24 11.15
CA SER A 200 9.55 -1.59 9.86
C SER A 200 8.91 -0.40 9.16
N SER A 201 8.32 0.56 9.91
CA SER A 201 7.75 1.77 9.34
C SER A 201 8.80 2.65 8.66
N ILE A 202 10.00 2.71 9.20
CA ILE A 202 11.10 3.51 8.63
C ILE A 202 11.45 3.00 7.23
N THR A 203 11.56 1.70 7.05
CA THR A 203 11.84 1.11 5.73
C THR A 203 10.68 1.33 4.76
N GLY A 204 9.45 1.00 5.16
CA GLY A 204 8.24 1.15 4.34
C GLY A 204 8.00 2.60 3.92
N ASN A 205 8.03 3.53 4.87
CA ASN A 205 7.72 4.93 4.61
C ASN A 205 8.84 5.68 3.87
N SER A 206 10.10 5.25 3.98
CA SER A 206 11.16 5.76 3.10
C SER A 206 10.85 5.51 1.62
N PHE A 207 10.20 4.39 1.30
CA PHE A 207 9.69 4.13 -0.04
C PHE A 207 8.56 5.08 -0.42
N ASN A 208 7.59 5.24 0.47
CA ASN A 208 6.43 6.08 0.24
C ASN A 208 6.84 7.52 -0.06
N ASP A 209 7.66 8.13 0.78
CA ASP A 209 8.14 9.49 0.62
C ASP A 209 8.92 9.67 -0.70
N ASN A 210 9.76 8.68 -1.06
CA ASN A 210 10.52 8.74 -2.30
C ASN A 210 9.58 8.69 -3.52
N THR A 211 8.62 7.75 -3.56
CA THR A 211 7.62 7.62 -4.63
C THR A 211 6.69 8.82 -4.65
N ALA A 212 6.23 9.29 -3.49
CA ALA A 212 5.41 10.49 -3.36
C ALA A 212 6.04 11.72 -3.98
N SER A 213 7.36 11.88 -3.79
CA SER A 213 8.09 13.02 -4.37
C SER A 213 8.06 13.00 -5.89
N TYR A 214 8.23 11.84 -6.53
CA TYR A 214 8.10 11.71 -7.98
C TYR A 214 6.66 11.87 -8.46
N SER A 215 5.70 11.41 -7.67
CA SER A 215 4.27 11.55 -7.98
C SER A 215 3.83 13.01 -8.01
N LEU A 216 4.24 13.82 -7.04
CA LEU A 216 3.95 15.27 -7.04
C LEU A 216 4.55 15.99 -8.23
N ILE A 217 5.79 15.68 -8.59
CA ILE A 217 6.44 16.25 -9.78
C ILE A 217 5.68 15.82 -11.05
N SER A 218 5.27 14.55 -11.13
CA SER A 218 4.49 14.01 -12.25
C SER A 218 3.08 14.60 -12.34
N ALA A 219 2.51 15.01 -11.21
CA ALA A 219 1.25 15.74 -11.15
C ALA A 219 1.35 17.18 -11.68
N GLY A 220 2.58 17.65 -11.94
CA GLY A 220 2.85 18.96 -12.52
C GLY A 220 3.21 20.05 -11.51
N LEU A 221 3.46 19.69 -10.25
CA LEU A 221 3.94 20.63 -9.25
C LEU A 221 5.46 20.85 -9.43
N HIS A 222 5.87 22.11 -9.56
CA HIS A 222 7.28 22.48 -9.72
C HIS A 222 7.94 22.72 -8.36
N ILE A 223 8.07 21.67 -7.58
CA ILE A 223 8.72 21.72 -6.26
C ILE A 223 9.95 20.78 -6.24
N PRO A 224 11.01 21.11 -5.50
CA PRO A 224 12.15 20.23 -5.33
C PRO A 224 11.73 18.89 -4.73
N ARG A 225 12.34 17.80 -5.18
CA ARG A 225 12.07 16.44 -4.68
C ARG A 225 12.13 16.34 -3.15
N VAL A 226 13.13 16.98 -2.55
CA VAL A 226 13.30 17.00 -1.10
C VAL A 226 12.12 17.67 -0.41
N ALA A 227 11.66 18.82 -0.90
CA ALA A 227 10.49 19.51 -0.34
C ALA A 227 9.22 18.68 -0.48
N ALA A 228 9.05 17.95 -1.60
CA ALA A 228 7.94 17.02 -1.80
C ALA A 228 7.97 15.86 -0.79
N ALA A 229 9.14 15.27 -0.53
CA ALA A 229 9.30 14.21 0.45
C ALA A 229 9.00 14.70 1.87
N VAL A 230 9.53 15.87 2.26
CA VAL A 230 9.26 16.50 3.57
C VAL A 230 7.77 16.79 3.74
N LEU A 231 7.12 17.37 2.73
CA LEU A 231 5.68 17.63 2.76
C LEU A 231 4.88 16.35 2.97
N THR A 232 5.24 15.28 2.28
CA THR A 232 4.59 13.96 2.41
C THR A 232 4.73 13.43 3.83
N ALA A 233 5.94 13.39 4.38
CA ALA A 233 6.20 12.91 5.73
C ALA A 233 5.45 13.71 6.80
N LEU A 234 5.40 15.06 6.67
CA LEU A 234 4.66 15.92 7.58
C LEU A 234 3.15 15.70 7.53
N LEU A 235 2.60 15.53 6.34
CA LEU A 235 1.18 15.24 6.18
C LEU A 235 0.83 13.83 6.67
N GLY A 236 1.69 12.84 6.41
CA GLY A 236 1.56 11.48 6.94
C GLY A 236 1.58 11.47 8.47
N TYR A 237 2.51 12.22 9.07
CA TYR A 237 2.55 12.42 10.52
C TYR A 237 1.26 13.05 11.06
N ALA A 238 0.81 14.16 10.48
CA ALA A 238 -0.41 14.84 10.90
C ALA A 238 -1.64 13.94 10.79
N LEU A 239 -1.76 13.17 9.69
CA LEU A 239 -2.84 12.23 9.47
C LEU A 239 -2.78 11.07 10.48
N ALA A 240 -1.59 10.57 10.82
CA ALA A 240 -1.40 9.52 11.83
C ALA A 240 -1.83 9.99 13.22
N VAL A 241 -1.45 11.22 13.63
CA VAL A 241 -1.90 11.82 14.91
C VAL A 241 -3.43 11.94 14.94
N ALA A 242 -4.02 12.47 13.88
CA ALA A 242 -5.47 12.69 13.81
C ALA A 242 -6.28 11.38 13.72
N GLY A 243 -5.73 10.36 13.06
CA GLY A 243 -6.42 9.11 12.76
C GLY A 243 -6.20 7.98 13.77
N ALA A 244 -5.26 8.10 14.70
CA ALA A 244 -4.85 7.00 15.60
C ALA A 244 -6.02 6.38 16.38
N GLY A 245 -6.96 7.19 16.88
CA GLY A 245 -8.12 6.73 17.64
C GLY A 245 -9.17 5.96 16.81
N ARG A 246 -9.09 6.00 15.48
CA ARG A 246 -10.02 5.33 14.55
C ARG A 246 -9.26 4.47 13.52
N TYR A 247 -8.08 4.01 13.89
CA TYR A 247 -7.14 3.36 12.99
C TYR A 247 -7.77 2.21 12.17
N THR A 248 -8.43 1.26 12.81
CA THR A 248 -8.94 0.04 12.15
C THR A 248 -9.94 0.38 11.04
N THR A 249 -10.89 1.28 11.31
CA THR A 249 -11.89 1.72 10.32
C THR A 249 -11.23 2.48 9.18
N LEU A 250 -10.39 3.46 9.51
CA LEU A 250 -9.72 4.29 8.50
C LEU A 250 -8.75 3.48 7.63
N TYR A 251 -8.10 2.48 8.20
CA TYR A 251 -7.21 1.60 7.46
C TYR A 251 -7.99 0.73 6.45
N THR A 252 -9.11 0.15 6.87
CA THR A 252 -9.96 -0.64 5.97
C THR A 252 -10.48 0.21 4.81
N ASP A 253 -11.04 1.38 5.11
CA ASP A 253 -11.54 2.32 4.10
C ASP A 253 -10.43 2.74 3.14
N TYR A 254 -9.25 3.03 3.67
CA TYR A 254 -8.08 3.42 2.90
C TYR A 254 -7.67 2.33 1.90
N LEU A 255 -7.62 1.06 2.32
CA LEU A 255 -7.29 -0.05 1.45
C LEU A 255 -8.28 -0.20 0.29
N LEU A 256 -9.58 -0.08 0.58
CA LEU A 256 -10.63 -0.21 -0.43
C LEU A 256 -10.61 0.97 -1.43
N VAL A 257 -10.55 2.20 -0.92
CA VAL A 257 -10.50 3.41 -1.77
C VAL A 257 -9.31 3.39 -2.71
N THR A 258 -8.18 2.84 -2.26
CA THR A 258 -6.98 2.69 -3.07
C THR A 258 -7.22 1.82 -4.31
N LEU A 259 -7.96 0.74 -4.19
CA LEU A 259 -8.24 -0.16 -5.31
C LEU A 259 -9.05 0.49 -6.42
N TYR A 260 -9.97 1.40 -6.07
CA TYR A 260 -10.90 1.97 -7.05
C TYR A 260 -10.24 2.83 -8.12
N TRP A 261 -9.03 3.36 -7.88
CA TRP A 261 -8.29 4.10 -8.89
C TRP A 261 -7.09 3.32 -9.47
N ILE A 262 -6.42 2.50 -8.66
CA ILE A 262 -5.27 1.71 -9.13
C ILE A 262 -5.71 0.68 -10.17
N ALA A 263 -6.81 0.00 -9.95
CA ALA A 263 -7.28 -1.06 -10.84
C ALA A 263 -7.63 -0.54 -12.26
N PRO A 264 -8.41 0.54 -12.44
CA PRO A 264 -8.62 1.14 -13.77
C PRO A 264 -7.32 1.64 -14.41
N TRP A 265 -6.42 2.26 -13.61
CA TRP A 265 -5.14 2.73 -14.11
C TRP A 265 -4.29 1.60 -14.70
N ILE A 266 -4.14 0.49 -13.94
CA ILE A 266 -3.41 -0.69 -14.42
C ILE A 266 -4.07 -1.29 -15.66
N GLY A 267 -5.40 -1.40 -15.68
CA GLY A 267 -6.15 -1.89 -16.83
C GLY A 267 -5.80 -1.16 -18.13
N ILE A 268 -5.76 0.18 -18.08
CA ILE A 268 -5.37 1.01 -19.23
C ILE A 268 -3.90 0.82 -19.61
N VAL A 269 -2.99 0.83 -18.62
CA VAL A 269 -1.55 0.69 -18.88
C VAL A 269 -1.24 -0.67 -19.50
N LEU A 270 -1.82 -1.74 -19.00
CA LEU A 270 -1.64 -3.09 -19.55
C LEU A 270 -2.27 -3.22 -20.93
N ALA A 271 -3.47 -2.68 -21.15
CA ALA A 271 -4.10 -2.68 -22.47
C ALA A 271 -3.25 -1.92 -23.51
N ASP A 272 -2.69 -0.76 -23.13
CA ASP A 272 -1.80 0.01 -23.99
C ASP A 272 -0.53 -0.77 -24.34
N TRP A 273 0.06 -1.45 -23.38
CA TRP A 273 1.29 -2.21 -23.59
C TRP A 273 1.06 -3.51 -24.38
N TYR A 274 0.16 -4.37 -23.91
CA TYR A 274 0.00 -5.71 -24.49
C TYR A 274 -0.74 -5.74 -25.81
N LEU A 275 -1.66 -4.81 -26.04
CA LEU A 275 -2.37 -4.69 -27.31
C LEU A 275 -1.67 -3.71 -28.26
N GLY A 276 -0.63 -2.99 -27.80
CA GLY A 276 0.22 -2.12 -28.57
C GLY A 276 1.34 -2.84 -29.29
N ASP A 277 2.30 -2.04 -29.75
CA ASP A 277 3.52 -2.52 -30.43
C ASP A 277 4.65 -2.85 -29.44
N ARG A 278 4.42 -2.66 -28.13
CA ARG A 278 5.37 -2.88 -27.04
C ARG A 278 6.67 -2.05 -27.19
N THR A 279 6.58 -0.93 -27.86
CA THR A 279 7.69 -0.01 -28.05
C THR A 279 7.51 1.27 -27.25
N VAL A 280 8.62 1.95 -26.96
CA VAL A 280 8.59 3.23 -26.26
C VAL A 280 8.34 4.33 -27.31
N HIS A 281 7.22 5.01 -27.15
CA HIS A 281 6.88 6.17 -27.98
C HIS A 281 6.91 7.47 -27.16
N PRO A 282 7.11 8.63 -27.82
CA PRO A 282 6.94 9.92 -27.16
C PRO A 282 5.56 10.05 -26.50
N VAL A 283 5.54 10.64 -25.32
CA VAL A 283 4.28 10.87 -24.59
C VAL A 283 3.50 11.99 -25.28
N PRO A 284 2.23 11.76 -25.66
CA PRO A 284 1.38 12.82 -26.22
C PRO A 284 1.31 14.04 -25.28
N PRO A 285 1.40 15.28 -25.79
CA PRO A 285 1.50 16.47 -24.95
C PRO A 285 0.20 16.82 -24.20
N GLY A 286 -0.95 16.35 -24.69
CA GLY A 286 -2.26 16.70 -24.18
C GLY A 286 -2.91 15.64 -23.30
N TRP A 287 -4.22 15.77 -23.22
CA TRP A 287 -5.16 14.82 -22.60
C TRP A 287 -5.58 13.78 -23.65
N THR A 288 -5.56 12.52 -23.30
CA THR A 288 -5.91 11.42 -24.23
C THR A 288 -7.25 10.78 -23.86
N ARG A 289 -7.77 9.96 -24.78
CA ARG A 289 -8.95 9.10 -24.49
C ARG A 289 -8.72 8.17 -23.31
N GLY A 290 -7.49 7.66 -23.15
CA GLY A 290 -7.13 6.83 -21.99
C GLY A 290 -7.27 7.58 -20.67
N ALA A 291 -6.94 8.87 -20.64
CA ALA A 291 -7.13 9.71 -19.45
C ALA A 291 -8.63 9.93 -19.13
N THR A 292 -9.44 10.16 -20.15
CA THR A 292 -10.90 10.27 -19.97
C THR A 292 -11.47 8.96 -19.45
N LEU A 293 -11.10 7.82 -20.04
CA LEU A 293 -11.53 6.50 -19.58
C LEU A 293 -11.12 6.25 -18.12
N PHE A 294 -9.88 6.60 -17.76
CA PHE A 294 -9.41 6.49 -16.39
C PHE A 294 -10.33 7.23 -15.42
N VAL A 295 -10.58 8.50 -15.65
CA VAL A 295 -11.42 9.32 -14.77
C VAL A 295 -12.86 8.80 -14.71
N VAL A 296 -13.47 8.55 -15.87
CA VAL A 296 -14.87 8.09 -15.94
C VAL A 296 -15.03 6.75 -15.23
N ILE A 297 -14.17 5.78 -15.50
CA ILE A 297 -14.28 4.44 -14.89
C ILE A 297 -13.99 4.49 -13.40
N THR A 298 -13.00 5.28 -12.96
CA THR A 298 -12.72 5.48 -11.52
C THR A 298 -13.95 6.06 -10.81
N VAL A 299 -14.55 7.10 -11.35
CA VAL A 299 -15.76 7.73 -10.77
C VAL A 299 -16.94 6.75 -10.74
N LEU A 300 -17.17 6.02 -11.84
CA LEU A 300 -18.23 5.00 -11.88
C LEU A 300 -17.98 3.85 -10.91
N THR A 301 -16.72 3.41 -10.78
CA THR A 301 -16.35 2.36 -9.83
C THR A 301 -16.64 2.79 -8.39
N ILE A 302 -16.21 3.99 -8.01
CA ILE A 302 -16.50 4.54 -6.69
C ILE A 302 -18.02 4.72 -6.50
N GLY A 303 -18.70 5.34 -7.45
CA GLY A 303 -20.11 5.66 -7.32
C GLY A 303 -21.05 4.45 -7.26
N LEU A 304 -20.68 3.34 -7.90
CA LEU A 304 -21.54 2.16 -8.01
C LEU A 304 -21.16 1.02 -7.07
N PHE A 305 -19.86 0.80 -6.83
CA PHE A 305 -19.34 -0.41 -6.21
C PHE A 305 -18.58 -0.18 -4.89
N SER A 306 -18.41 1.06 -4.46
CA SER A 306 -17.67 1.37 -3.24
C SER A 306 -18.34 0.76 -2.00
N THR A 307 -17.52 0.21 -1.11
CA THR A 307 -17.94 -0.29 0.20
C THR A 307 -17.02 0.29 1.27
N SER A 308 -17.31 1.51 1.69
CA SER A 308 -16.55 2.19 2.74
C SER A 308 -17.48 2.64 3.86
N SER A 309 -16.92 2.98 5.02
CA SER A 309 -17.71 3.52 6.14
C SER A 309 -18.38 4.87 5.81
N LEU A 310 -17.87 5.59 4.79
CA LEU A 310 -18.41 6.89 4.37
C LEU A 310 -19.50 6.77 3.32
N TYR A 311 -19.42 5.77 2.44
CA TYR A 311 -20.35 5.61 1.34
C TYR A 311 -20.38 4.17 0.83
N THR A 312 -21.58 3.63 0.64
CA THR A 312 -21.81 2.34 -0.02
C THR A 312 -22.56 2.56 -1.33
N GLY A 313 -21.94 2.15 -2.43
CA GLY A 313 -22.54 2.26 -3.76
C GLY A 313 -23.76 1.34 -3.92
N PRO A 314 -24.72 1.70 -4.80
CA PRO A 314 -25.98 0.96 -4.94
C PRO A 314 -25.79 -0.49 -5.38
N VAL A 315 -24.80 -0.78 -6.20
CA VAL A 315 -24.51 -2.17 -6.63
C VAL A 315 -23.90 -2.97 -5.49
N ALA A 316 -22.96 -2.38 -4.73
CA ALA A 316 -22.38 -3.01 -3.54
C ALA A 316 -23.47 -3.31 -2.49
N ALA A 317 -24.37 -2.36 -2.25
CA ALA A 317 -25.50 -2.56 -1.33
C ALA A 317 -26.43 -3.70 -1.80
N TRP A 318 -26.77 -3.75 -3.09
CA TRP A 318 -27.57 -4.82 -3.68
C TRP A 318 -26.90 -6.19 -3.56
N MET A 319 -25.57 -6.25 -3.62
CA MET A 319 -24.77 -7.47 -3.47
C MET A 319 -24.46 -7.83 -2.01
N GLY A 320 -25.15 -7.24 -1.04
CA GLY A 320 -24.94 -7.53 0.39
C GLY A 320 -23.58 -7.06 0.94
N GLY A 321 -23.06 -5.95 0.39
CA GLY A 321 -21.78 -5.37 0.80
C GLY A 321 -20.55 -6.00 0.12
N ALA A 322 -20.74 -6.80 -0.93
CA ALA A 322 -19.63 -7.36 -1.69
C ALA A 322 -18.90 -6.26 -2.46
N ASP A 323 -17.59 -6.10 -2.24
CA ASP A 323 -16.75 -5.19 -3.00
C ASP A 323 -16.13 -5.89 -4.21
N ILE A 324 -16.70 -5.61 -5.38
CA ILE A 324 -16.18 -6.09 -6.67
C ILE A 324 -15.67 -4.94 -7.55
N GLY A 325 -15.66 -3.71 -7.00
CA GLY A 325 -15.35 -2.50 -7.76
C GLY A 325 -14.02 -2.57 -8.49
N TYR A 326 -12.99 -3.10 -7.86
CA TYR A 326 -11.66 -3.20 -8.47
C TYR A 326 -11.60 -4.18 -9.65
N TYR A 327 -12.36 -5.29 -9.62
CA TYR A 327 -12.47 -6.18 -10.77
C TYR A 327 -13.16 -5.48 -11.93
N VAL A 328 -14.33 -4.89 -11.65
CA VAL A 328 -15.09 -4.16 -12.66
C VAL A 328 -14.27 -3.00 -13.23
N GLY A 329 -13.63 -2.22 -12.37
CA GLY A 329 -12.77 -1.10 -12.75
C GLY A 329 -11.62 -1.53 -13.66
N PHE A 330 -10.93 -2.62 -13.32
CA PHE A 330 -9.84 -3.16 -14.14
C PHE A 330 -10.32 -3.61 -15.52
N PHE A 331 -11.32 -4.51 -15.57
CA PHE A 331 -11.77 -5.08 -16.84
C PHE A 331 -12.48 -4.05 -17.72
N ALA A 332 -13.29 -3.15 -17.14
CA ALA A 332 -13.92 -2.07 -17.88
C ALA A 332 -12.90 -1.12 -18.49
N ALA A 333 -11.85 -0.78 -17.74
CA ALA A 333 -10.78 0.09 -18.20
C ALA A 333 -9.92 -0.58 -19.29
N PHE A 334 -9.57 -1.85 -19.10
CA PHE A 334 -8.85 -2.64 -20.09
C PHE A 334 -9.63 -2.76 -21.41
N ALA A 335 -10.88 -3.21 -21.33
CA ALA A 335 -11.76 -3.38 -22.50
C ALA A 335 -12.09 -2.04 -23.15
N GLY A 336 -12.48 -1.03 -22.39
CA GLY A 336 -12.78 0.30 -22.90
C GLY A 336 -11.59 0.93 -23.64
N TYR A 337 -10.38 0.78 -23.09
CA TYR A 337 -9.18 1.24 -23.77
C TYR A 337 -8.89 0.43 -25.05
N ALA A 338 -9.02 -0.89 -25.01
CA ALA A 338 -8.84 -1.77 -26.16
C ALA A 338 -9.77 -1.39 -27.31
N LEU A 339 -11.05 -1.16 -27.02
CA LEU A 339 -12.08 -0.79 -28.00
C LEU A 339 -11.90 0.64 -28.54
N SER A 340 -11.36 1.56 -27.74
CA SER A 340 -11.17 2.96 -28.14
C SER A 340 -9.92 3.19 -28.99
N ARG A 341 -9.07 2.16 -29.19
CA ARG A 341 -7.84 2.30 -30.00
C ARG A 341 -8.20 2.44 -31.46
N PRO A 342 -7.52 3.32 -32.20
CA PRO A 342 -7.66 3.35 -33.65
C PRO A 342 -7.25 1.98 -34.24
N LYS A 343 -8.12 1.40 -35.05
CA LYS A 343 -7.76 0.18 -35.81
C LYS A 343 -6.50 0.51 -36.62
N ARG A 344 -5.46 -0.30 -36.51
CA ARG A 344 -4.31 -0.20 -37.40
C ARG A 344 -4.84 -0.31 -38.83
N ALA A 345 -4.53 0.65 -39.69
CA ALA A 345 -4.67 0.45 -41.11
C ALA A 345 -3.79 -0.78 -41.44
N SER A 346 -4.40 -1.84 -41.96
CA SER A 346 -3.68 -3.00 -42.48
C SER A 346 -2.79 -2.52 -43.62
N SER A 347 -1.48 -2.33 -43.33
CA SER A 347 -0.48 -2.14 -44.36
C SER A 347 -0.15 -3.45 -45.03
#